data_1d1c64d793f31294a7599452e5b20ebe
#
_entry.id   1d1c64d793f31294a7599452e5b20ebe
#
_cell.length_a   1.000
_cell.length_b   1.000
_cell.length_c   1.000
_cell.angle_alpha   90.00
_cell.angle_beta   90.00
_cell.angle_gamma   90.00
#
_symmetry.space_group_name_H-M   'P 1'
#
loop_
_entity.id
_entity.type
_entity.pdbx_description
1 polymer ?
#
loop_
_entity_poly.entity_id
_entity_poly.type
_entity_poly.pdbx_seq_one_letter_code
_entity_poly.pdbx_strand_id
1 'polypeptide(L)'
;TQQINQGQMDRWHILSTLNYLDPSQELKVVMSKLGNLKGSKNQETIKNMIKLANLTRTGFANGDISTLMSPRTVISWGQNYKIFKDLISSFKLTFLNKCDDIEKSIISEYFQRCFDLEIENESANT
;
A
#
# COMPACT_ATOMS: atom_id res chain seq x y z
N THR A 1 -3.30 27.20 -17.78
CA THR A 1 -2.45 26.12 -18.27
C THR A 1 -1.51 25.63 -17.19
N GLN A 2 -0.89 26.56 -16.52
CA GLN A 2 0.04 26.19 -15.45
C GLN A 2 -0.67 25.49 -14.30
N GLN A 3 -1.91 25.83 -14.06
CA GLN A 3 -2.67 25.24 -12.96
C GLN A 3 -2.99 23.78 -13.19
N ILE A 4 -3.22 23.39 -14.42
CA ILE A 4 -3.50 22.01 -14.75
C ILE A 4 -2.25 21.16 -14.54
N ASN A 5 -1.13 21.66 -15.00
CA ASN A 5 0.15 20.97 -14.87
C ASN A 5 0.65 21.00 -13.43
N GLN A 6 0.26 22.03 -12.70
CA GLN A 6 0.70 22.24 -11.33
C GLN A 6 0.25 21.12 -10.39
N GLY A 7 -1.00 20.68 -10.52
CA GLY A 7 -1.48 19.57 -9.69
C GLY A 7 -0.71 18.30 -9.93
N GLN A 8 -0.41 18.02 -11.20
CA GLN A 8 0.35 16.85 -11.57
C GLN A 8 1.80 16.95 -11.14
N MET A 9 2.38 18.14 -11.31
CA MET A 9 3.75 18.40 -10.87
C MET A 9 3.88 18.27 -9.37
N ASP A 10 2.88 18.72 -8.62
CA ASP A 10 2.89 18.60 -7.17
C ASP A 10 2.93 17.14 -6.71
N ARG A 11 2.21 16.27 -7.39
CA ARG A 11 2.20 14.86 -7.05
C ARG A 11 3.57 14.23 -7.27
N TRP A 12 4.19 14.50 -8.40
CA TRP A 12 5.54 14.01 -8.69
C TRP A 12 6.57 14.61 -7.74
N HIS A 13 6.39 15.88 -7.40
CA HIS A 13 7.26 16.55 -6.44
C HIS A 13 7.15 15.90 -5.06
N ILE A 14 5.93 15.60 -4.62
CA ILE A 14 5.71 14.91 -3.36
C ILE A 14 6.44 13.57 -3.35
N LEU A 15 6.30 12.80 -4.44
CA LEU A 15 6.98 11.51 -4.53
C LEU A 15 8.50 11.67 -4.46
N SER A 16 9.05 12.65 -5.15
CA SER A 16 10.50 12.83 -5.15
C SER A 16 11.02 13.28 -3.79
N THR A 17 10.24 14.07 -3.04
CA THR A 17 10.65 14.51 -1.70
C THR A 17 10.56 13.40 -0.66
N LEU A 18 9.74 12.39 -0.90
CA LEU A 18 9.62 11.26 0.02
C LEU A 18 10.81 10.31 -0.08
N ASN A 19 11.59 10.41 -1.13
CA ASN A 19 12.85 9.72 -1.27
C ASN A 19 12.72 8.22 -1.02
N TYR A 20 11.81 7.57 -1.75
CA TYR A 20 11.52 6.16 -1.57
C TYR A 20 12.73 5.30 -1.91
N LEU A 21 12.88 4.26 -1.12
CA LEU A 21 13.92 3.27 -1.31
C LEU A 21 13.56 2.33 -2.46
N ASP A 22 14.59 1.69 -3.02
CA ASP A 22 14.41 0.53 -3.87
C ASP A 22 13.58 -0.53 -3.17
N PRO A 23 12.80 -1.34 -3.87
CA PRO A 23 12.01 -2.39 -3.21
C PRO A 23 12.84 -3.34 -2.34
N SER A 24 14.05 -3.69 -2.76
CA SER A 24 14.89 -4.56 -1.95
C SER A 24 15.37 -3.90 -0.67
N GLN A 25 15.66 -2.60 -0.72
CA GLN A 25 16.04 -1.84 0.46
C GLN A 25 14.86 -1.62 1.39
N GLU A 26 13.71 -1.33 0.82
CA GLU A 26 12.48 -1.18 1.59
C GLU A 26 12.12 -2.48 2.30
N LEU A 27 12.29 -3.61 1.64
CA LEU A 27 12.07 -4.92 2.25
C LEU A 27 12.95 -5.10 3.48
N LYS A 28 14.22 -4.75 3.39
CA LYS A 28 15.14 -4.88 4.52
C LYS A 28 14.71 -4.00 5.69
N VAL A 29 14.32 -2.77 5.41
CA VAL A 29 13.87 -1.85 6.46
C VAL A 29 12.60 -2.37 7.12
N VAL A 30 11.62 -2.79 6.33
CA VAL A 30 10.35 -3.29 6.86
C VAL A 30 10.57 -4.56 7.69
N MET A 31 11.36 -5.50 7.16
CA MET A 31 11.66 -6.74 7.89
C MET A 31 12.37 -6.45 9.21
N SER A 32 13.29 -5.49 9.21
CA SER A 32 13.99 -5.09 10.41
C SER A 32 13.04 -4.56 11.48
N LYS A 33 12.06 -3.78 11.07
CA LYS A 33 11.07 -3.19 11.99
C LYS A 33 10.05 -4.21 12.49
N LEU A 34 9.80 -5.24 11.70
CA LEU A 34 8.82 -6.26 12.09
C LEU A 34 9.40 -7.37 12.96
N GLY A 35 10.69 -7.56 12.88
CA GLY A 35 11.46 -8.40 13.80
C GLY A 35 11.14 -9.89 13.79
N ASN A 36 9.92 -10.26 14.10
CA ASN A 36 9.54 -11.65 14.31
C ASN A 36 8.88 -12.33 13.12
N LEU A 37 8.76 -11.64 11.99
CA LEU A 37 8.18 -12.24 10.80
C LEU A 37 9.29 -12.93 10.00
N LYS A 38 9.68 -14.10 10.47
CA LYS A 38 10.71 -14.87 9.81
C LYS A 38 10.07 -15.99 8.98
N GLY A 39 10.83 -16.51 8.02
CA GLY A 39 10.38 -17.56 7.14
C GLY A 39 10.09 -17.04 5.75
N SER A 40 10.26 -17.92 4.76
CA SER A 40 10.12 -17.54 3.36
C SER A 40 8.70 -17.09 3.01
N LYS A 41 7.70 -17.69 3.64
CA LYS A 41 6.31 -17.31 3.39
C LYS A 41 6.02 -15.89 3.86
N ASN A 42 6.50 -15.52 5.04
CA ASN A 42 6.31 -14.18 5.56
C ASN A 42 7.09 -13.15 4.75
N GLN A 43 8.28 -13.50 4.32
CA GLN A 43 9.09 -12.63 3.49
C GLN A 43 8.39 -12.38 2.16
N GLU A 44 7.79 -13.40 1.57
CA GLU A 44 7.03 -13.25 0.32
C GLU A 44 5.82 -12.35 0.53
N THR A 45 5.13 -12.49 1.65
CA THR A 45 4.00 -11.63 1.99
C THR A 45 4.45 -10.16 2.07
N ILE A 46 5.56 -9.89 2.74
CA ILE A 46 6.07 -8.52 2.87
C ILE A 46 6.50 -7.98 1.50
N LYS A 47 7.11 -8.79 0.66
CA LYS A 47 7.44 -8.38 -0.70
C LYS A 47 6.20 -7.94 -1.47
N ASN A 48 5.12 -8.69 -1.33
CA ASN A 48 3.86 -8.34 -1.99
C ASN A 48 3.23 -7.08 -1.41
N MET A 49 3.39 -6.85 -0.11
CA MET A 49 2.97 -5.60 0.51
C MET A 49 3.70 -4.41 -0.11
N ILE A 50 4.99 -4.54 -0.34
CA ILE A 50 5.79 -3.49 -0.95
C ILE A 50 5.40 -3.29 -2.42
N LYS A 51 5.11 -4.36 -3.14
CA LYS A 51 4.58 -4.27 -4.49
C LYS A 51 3.30 -3.46 -4.53
N LEU A 52 2.40 -3.74 -3.60
CA LEU A 52 1.14 -3.01 -3.51
C LEU A 52 1.40 -1.54 -3.19
N ALA A 53 2.31 -1.26 -2.27
CA ALA A 53 2.68 0.10 -1.95
C ALA A 53 3.17 0.85 -3.19
N ASN A 54 3.98 0.20 -4.01
CA ASN A 54 4.48 0.80 -5.24
C ASN A 54 3.37 1.05 -6.25
N LEU A 55 2.37 0.17 -6.32
CA LEU A 55 1.21 0.42 -7.17
C LEU A 55 0.43 1.65 -6.70
N THR A 56 0.29 1.83 -5.39
CA THR A 56 -0.39 3.03 -4.87
C THR A 56 0.41 4.29 -5.17
N ARG A 57 1.72 4.22 -5.10
CA ARG A 57 2.60 5.36 -5.41
C ARG A 57 2.48 5.76 -6.88
N THR A 58 2.47 4.78 -7.76
CA THR A 58 2.28 5.02 -9.18
C THR A 58 0.89 5.57 -9.46
N GLY A 59 -0.14 4.99 -8.84
CA GLY A 59 -1.51 5.47 -9.00
C GLY A 59 -1.67 6.89 -8.51
N PHE A 60 -1.03 7.24 -7.40
CA PHE A 60 -1.03 8.61 -6.88
C PHE A 60 -0.36 9.56 -7.88
N ALA A 61 0.80 9.18 -8.41
CA ALA A 61 1.53 10.01 -9.36
C ALA A 61 0.71 10.27 -10.62
N ASN A 62 -0.01 9.25 -11.08
CA ASN A 62 -0.84 9.34 -12.28
C ASN A 62 -2.18 10.02 -12.05
N GLY A 63 -2.53 10.27 -10.79
CA GLY A 63 -3.81 10.90 -10.47
C GLY A 63 -4.97 9.95 -10.35
N ASP A 64 -4.71 8.65 -10.31
CA ASP A 64 -5.77 7.63 -10.20
C ASP A 64 -6.31 7.55 -8.79
N ILE A 65 -5.48 7.78 -7.80
CA ILE A 65 -5.87 7.79 -6.39
C ILE A 65 -5.24 8.99 -5.70
N SER A 66 -5.80 9.38 -4.57
CA SER A 66 -5.35 10.55 -3.82
C SER A 66 -4.53 10.19 -2.59
N THR A 67 -4.36 8.91 -2.30
CA THR A 67 -3.56 8.44 -1.18
C THR A 67 -2.50 7.48 -1.69
N LEU A 68 -1.45 7.31 -0.89
CA LEU A 68 -0.40 6.37 -1.24
C LEU A 68 0.14 5.74 0.03
N MET A 69 0.77 4.58 -0.11
CA MET A 69 1.38 3.90 1.01
C MET A 69 2.85 4.28 1.11
N SER A 70 3.21 4.89 2.23
CA SER A 70 4.61 5.17 2.54
C SER A 70 5.25 3.90 3.13
N PRO A 71 6.58 3.87 3.27
CA PRO A 71 7.21 2.75 3.98
C PRO A 71 6.68 2.60 5.40
N ARG A 72 6.35 3.69 6.06
CA ARG A 72 5.76 3.65 7.40
C ARG A 72 4.41 2.94 7.38
N THR A 73 3.60 3.19 6.36
CA THR A 73 2.31 2.52 6.21
C THR A 73 2.51 1.01 6.03
N VAL A 74 3.49 0.61 5.24
CA VAL A 74 3.81 -0.82 5.06
C VAL A 74 4.20 -1.44 6.39
N ILE A 75 5.02 -0.76 7.18
CA ILE A 75 5.43 -1.24 8.51
C ILE A 75 4.21 -1.39 9.42
N SER A 76 3.33 -0.39 9.45
CA SER A 76 2.11 -0.44 10.25
C SER A 76 1.21 -1.60 9.84
N TRP A 77 1.08 -1.83 8.54
CA TRP A 77 0.31 -2.96 8.03
C TRP A 77 0.92 -4.28 8.50
N GLY A 78 2.23 -4.42 8.41
CA GLY A 78 2.92 -5.62 8.88
C GLY A 78 2.74 -5.85 10.37
N GLN A 79 2.79 -4.79 11.16
CA GLN A 79 2.56 -4.86 12.60
C GLN A 79 1.14 -5.33 12.91
N ASN A 80 0.16 -4.78 12.21
CA ASN A 80 -1.24 -5.18 12.36
C ASN A 80 -1.45 -6.62 11.89
N TYR A 81 -0.77 -7.01 10.83
CA TYR A 81 -0.83 -8.38 10.34
C TYR A 81 -0.30 -9.37 11.38
N LYS A 82 0.76 -9.01 12.09
CA LYS A 82 1.29 -9.85 13.17
C LYS A 82 0.27 -10.03 14.29
N ILE A 83 -0.46 -8.98 14.60
CA ILE A 83 -1.44 -8.98 15.69
C ILE A 83 -2.68 -9.76 15.31
N PHE A 84 -3.27 -9.44 14.17
CA PHE A 84 -4.56 -10.00 13.76
C PHE A 84 -4.42 -11.28 12.96
N LYS A 85 -3.26 -11.54 12.39
CA LYS A 85 -2.97 -12.73 11.58
C LYS A 85 -3.91 -12.88 10.38
N ASP A 86 -4.47 -11.77 9.94
CA ASP A 86 -5.34 -11.71 8.78
C ASP A 86 -4.88 -10.58 7.87
N LEU A 87 -4.45 -10.94 6.68
CA LEU A 87 -3.87 -10.00 5.74
C LEU A 87 -4.87 -8.94 5.29
N ILE A 88 -6.08 -9.38 4.96
CA ILE A 88 -7.11 -8.47 4.44
C ILE A 88 -7.61 -7.55 5.53
N SER A 89 -7.92 -8.07 6.72
CA SER A 89 -8.39 -7.25 7.83
C SER A 89 -7.36 -6.21 8.24
N SER A 90 -6.09 -6.61 8.30
CA SER A 90 -5.03 -5.69 8.65
C SER A 90 -4.84 -4.62 7.58
N PHE A 91 -5.01 -4.98 6.30
CA PHE A 91 -4.94 -4.02 5.21
C PHE A 91 -6.08 -3.01 5.28
N LYS A 92 -7.31 -3.48 5.52
CA LYS A 92 -8.45 -2.59 5.66
C LYS A 92 -8.24 -1.60 6.79
N LEU A 93 -7.82 -2.10 7.94
CA LEU A 93 -7.60 -1.27 9.12
C LEU A 93 -6.49 -0.24 8.89
N THR A 94 -5.42 -0.65 8.25
CA THR A 94 -4.24 0.20 8.09
C THR A 94 -4.40 1.23 7.00
N PHE A 95 -5.05 0.88 5.91
CA PHE A 95 -5.06 1.73 4.73
C PHE A 95 -6.42 1.86 4.06
N LEU A 96 -7.07 0.75 3.71
CA LEU A 96 -8.23 0.77 2.82
C LEU A 96 -9.40 1.57 3.40
N ASN A 97 -9.66 1.43 4.69
CA ASN A 97 -10.79 2.12 5.32
C ASN A 97 -10.63 3.64 5.36
N LYS A 98 -9.42 4.12 5.17
CA LYS A 98 -9.13 5.56 5.15
C LYS A 98 -9.29 6.17 3.77
N CYS A 99 -9.49 5.35 2.76
CA CYS A 99 -9.59 5.80 1.39
C CYS A 99 -11.02 6.16 1.04
N ASP A 100 -11.20 7.02 0.03
CA ASP A 100 -12.52 7.34 -0.49
C ASP A 100 -13.15 6.10 -1.11
N ASP A 101 -14.47 6.02 -1.02
CA ASP A 101 -15.21 4.84 -1.52
C ASP A 101 -14.93 4.56 -3.00
N ILE A 102 -14.79 5.62 -3.79
CA ILE A 102 -14.49 5.46 -5.22
C ILE A 102 -13.11 4.83 -5.41
N GLU A 103 -12.17 5.23 -4.58
CA GLU A 103 -10.79 4.74 -4.68
C GLU A 103 -10.61 3.35 -4.12
N LYS A 104 -11.49 2.93 -3.22
CA LYS A 104 -11.40 1.60 -2.62
C LYS A 104 -11.45 0.49 -3.66
N SER A 105 -12.23 0.64 -4.70
CA SER A 105 -12.31 -0.37 -5.75
C SER A 105 -11.00 -0.46 -6.53
N ILE A 106 -10.38 0.68 -6.79
CA ILE A 106 -9.10 0.72 -7.49
C ILE A 106 -8.01 0.05 -6.65
N ILE A 107 -7.97 0.38 -5.37
CA ILE A 107 -6.98 -0.15 -4.44
C ILE A 107 -7.21 -1.65 -4.20
N SER A 108 -8.46 -2.08 -4.14
CA SER A 108 -8.77 -3.51 -4.01
C SER A 108 -8.29 -4.30 -5.23
N GLU A 109 -8.37 -3.70 -6.41
CA GLU A 109 -7.83 -4.33 -7.62
C GLU A 109 -6.32 -4.44 -7.55
N TYR A 110 -5.64 -3.41 -7.05
CA TYR A 110 -4.20 -3.47 -6.83
C TYR A 110 -3.83 -4.61 -5.87
N PHE A 111 -4.59 -4.74 -4.80
CA PHE A 111 -4.39 -5.80 -3.82
C PHE A 111 -4.52 -7.16 -4.48
N GLN A 112 -5.55 -7.35 -5.29
CA GLN A 112 -5.78 -8.60 -5.98
C GLN A 112 -4.62 -8.96 -6.91
N ARG A 113 -4.06 -7.97 -7.57
CA ARG A 113 -2.89 -8.19 -8.45
C ARG A 113 -1.68 -8.69 -7.69
N CYS A 114 -1.48 -8.18 -6.47
CA CYS A 114 -0.28 -8.50 -5.70
C CYS A 114 -0.41 -9.79 -4.91
N PHE A 115 -1.60 -10.09 -4.42
CA PHE A 115 -1.82 -11.21 -3.51
C PHE A 115 -2.68 -12.32 -4.10
N ASP A 116 -3.26 -12.08 -5.25
CA ASP A 116 -4.18 -13.04 -5.89
C ASP A 116 -5.36 -13.40 -4.98
N LEU A 117 -5.78 -12.42 -4.17
CA LEU A 117 -6.91 -12.55 -3.25
C LEU A 117 -7.88 -11.42 -3.53
N GLU A 118 -9.17 -11.72 -3.47
CA GLU A 118 -10.20 -10.73 -3.62
C GLU A 118 -10.61 -10.17 -2.27
N ILE A 119 -10.71 -8.84 -2.19
CA ILE A 119 -11.26 -8.20 -1.00
C ILE A 119 -12.76 -8.12 -1.18
N GLU A 120 -13.50 -8.77 -0.29
CA GLU A 120 -14.95 -8.71 -0.35
C GLU A 120 -15.44 -7.31 0.00
N ASN A 121 -16.40 -6.86 -0.78
CA ASN A 121 -17.06 -5.59 -0.53
C ASN A 121 -18.05 -5.77 0.61
N GLU A 122 -17.84 -5.08 1.72
CA GLU A 122 -18.71 -5.20 2.88
C GLU A 122 -20.15 -4.85 2.59
N SER A 123 -20.37 -3.87 1.71
CA SER A 123 -21.73 -3.50 1.36
C SER A 123 -22.45 -4.60 0.61
N ALA A 124 -21.72 -5.46 -0.08
CA ALA A 124 -22.31 -6.60 -0.77
C ALA A 124 -22.68 -7.71 0.20
N ASN A 125 -22.08 -7.74 1.37
CA ASN A 125 -22.33 -8.78 2.37
C ASN A 125 -23.47 -8.44 3.30
N THR A 126 -23.95 -7.23 3.23
CA THR A 126 -25.10 -6.83 4.02
C THR A 126 -26.35 -6.80 3.18
#